data_4d66c362643c33a451d66bddcc25556a
#
_entry.id   4d66c362643c33a451d66bddcc25556a
#
_cell.length_a   1.000
_cell.length_b   1.000
_cell.length_c   1.000
_cell.angle_alpha   90.00
_cell.angle_beta   90.00
_cell.angle_gamma   90.00
#
_symmetry.space_group_name_H-M   'P 1'
#
loop_
_entity.id
_entity.type
_entity.pdbx_description
1 polymer ?
#
loop_
_entity_poly.entity_id
_entity_poly.type
_entity_poly.pdbx_seq_one_letter_code
_entity_poly.pdbx_strand_id
1 'polypeptide(L)'
;KLTEPTTLESVAPVFKYEDAEVDPYDPTQIMADNDVVFFATSAGVTSKLSRPYLENHFPVIDLSGDMRLNTESSYEKWYHKPAAPEKYLRQAQYGLAEFESVKDQTYVANPGCYATATLLGLAPLIQNQLVDVKSVIVDAKSGTSGAGKKLSATTHFTETNDNLQVYKPNQHQHIPEIVQELHKWDKAVSSIQFMTTLIPVTRGIMSTIYAHVNDGVTEAQLSQAYHNTYDQKPFVHFTETDLPTIKQVVGTNNCDIGLAYNPDTKVVMIDSVIDNMLKGAAGQAVQNFNQMFDYEQTAGLKLKQMLV
;
A
#
# COMPACT_ATOMS: atom_id res chain seq x y z
N LYS A 1 -20.55 -15.70 6.76
CA LYS A 1 -20.42 -15.46 8.19
C LYS A 1 -20.50 -16.80 8.88
N LEU A 2 -19.43 -17.21 9.58
CA LEU A 2 -19.44 -18.43 10.37
C LEU A 2 -20.43 -18.28 11.54
N THR A 3 -21.22 -19.30 11.78
CA THR A 3 -22.16 -19.39 12.90
C THR A 3 -21.66 -20.37 13.97
N GLU A 4 -20.70 -21.22 13.60
CA GLU A 4 -20.07 -22.21 14.49
C GLU A 4 -18.56 -22.26 14.20
N PRO A 5 -17.73 -22.66 15.19
CA PRO A 5 -16.29 -22.88 14.97
C PRO A 5 -16.02 -23.89 13.86
N THR A 6 -14.92 -23.72 13.17
CA THR A 6 -14.47 -24.65 12.12
C THR A 6 -12.94 -24.68 12.08
N THR A 7 -12.36 -25.65 11.36
CA THR A 7 -10.90 -25.73 11.22
C THR A 7 -10.39 -24.73 10.19
N LEU A 8 -9.18 -24.21 10.40
CA LEU A 8 -8.52 -23.32 9.44
C LEU A 8 -8.32 -24.00 8.08
N GLU A 9 -8.05 -25.32 8.06
CA GLU A 9 -7.97 -26.14 6.83
C GLU A 9 -9.25 -26.06 6.00
N SER A 10 -10.43 -26.13 6.62
CA SER A 10 -11.71 -26.09 5.90
C SER A 10 -11.97 -24.76 5.19
N VAL A 11 -11.42 -23.67 5.73
CA VAL A 11 -11.53 -22.33 5.16
C VAL A 11 -10.40 -22.03 4.18
N ALA A 12 -9.21 -22.56 4.44
CA ALA A 12 -8.01 -22.35 3.64
C ALA A 12 -7.15 -23.64 3.60
N PRO A 13 -7.33 -24.52 2.60
CA PRO A 13 -6.69 -25.84 2.54
C PRO A 13 -5.16 -25.83 2.55
N VAL A 14 -4.53 -24.69 2.26
CA VAL A 14 -3.06 -24.51 2.37
C VAL A 14 -2.56 -24.74 3.81
N PHE A 15 -3.42 -24.56 4.82
CA PHE A 15 -3.13 -24.76 6.24
C PHE A 15 -3.49 -26.15 6.75
N LYS A 16 -3.51 -27.15 5.86
CA LYS A 16 -3.90 -28.53 6.18
C LYS A 16 -3.20 -29.16 7.38
N TYR A 17 -2.01 -28.70 7.70
CA TYR A 17 -1.19 -29.25 8.80
C TYR A 17 -1.13 -28.31 10.02
N GLU A 18 -1.93 -27.23 9.99
CA GLU A 18 -2.05 -26.32 11.12
C GLU A 18 -3.24 -26.73 11.97
N ASP A 19 -2.99 -27.04 13.23
CA ASP A 19 -4.04 -27.34 14.21
C ASP A 19 -4.59 -26.01 14.76
N ALA A 20 -5.34 -25.30 13.90
CA ALA A 20 -5.94 -24.03 14.22
C ALA A 20 -7.44 -24.00 13.92
N GLU A 21 -8.20 -23.39 14.81
CA GLU A 21 -9.63 -23.16 14.66
C GLU A 21 -9.94 -21.77 14.15
N VAL A 22 -11.08 -21.63 13.52
CA VAL A 22 -11.66 -20.35 13.09
C VAL A 22 -13.01 -20.20 13.78
N ASP A 23 -13.10 -19.21 14.66
CA ASP A 23 -14.27 -18.93 15.45
C ASP A 23 -15.24 -17.98 14.76
N PRO A 24 -16.54 -18.00 15.14
CA PRO A 24 -17.47 -16.95 14.81
C PRO A 24 -16.97 -15.61 15.32
N TYR A 25 -17.21 -14.53 14.56
CA TYR A 25 -16.78 -13.19 14.95
C TYR A 25 -17.52 -12.70 16.19
N ASP A 26 -16.81 -12.59 17.29
CA ASP A 26 -17.23 -11.95 18.53
C ASP A 26 -16.17 -10.93 18.99
N PRO A 27 -16.40 -9.62 18.85
CA PRO A 27 -15.43 -8.61 19.22
C PRO A 27 -15.11 -8.59 20.73
N THR A 28 -16.04 -8.99 21.59
CA THR A 28 -15.81 -9.04 23.04
C THR A 28 -14.80 -10.12 23.38
N GLN A 29 -15.00 -11.31 22.83
CA GLN A 29 -14.08 -12.43 23.02
C GLN A 29 -12.71 -12.16 22.39
N ILE A 30 -12.70 -11.59 21.17
CA ILE A 30 -11.44 -11.23 20.48
C ILE A 30 -10.60 -10.28 21.33
N MET A 31 -11.22 -9.24 21.90
CA MET A 31 -10.51 -8.28 22.77
C MET A 31 -10.08 -8.86 24.12
N ALA A 32 -10.76 -9.89 24.60
CA ALA A 32 -10.38 -10.57 25.84
C ALA A 32 -9.17 -11.50 25.68
N ASP A 33 -9.05 -12.14 24.52
CA ASP A 33 -8.06 -13.21 24.28
C ASP A 33 -6.84 -12.76 23.47
N ASN A 34 -6.85 -11.54 22.91
CA ASN A 34 -5.80 -11.07 22.00
C ASN A 34 -5.35 -9.65 22.36
N ASP A 35 -4.18 -9.26 21.86
CA ASP A 35 -3.59 -7.93 22.04
C ASP A 35 -3.83 -7.01 20.84
N VAL A 36 -4.17 -7.55 19.66
CA VAL A 36 -4.35 -6.81 18.41
C VAL A 36 -5.25 -7.56 17.44
N VAL A 37 -5.95 -6.83 16.59
CA VAL A 37 -6.70 -7.41 15.47
C VAL A 37 -6.21 -6.85 14.12
N PHE A 38 -6.04 -7.75 13.15
CA PHE A 38 -5.79 -7.40 11.75
C PHE A 38 -7.07 -7.56 10.93
N PHE A 39 -7.55 -6.48 10.32
CA PHE A 39 -8.65 -6.55 9.39
C PHE A 39 -8.14 -6.67 7.95
N ALA A 40 -8.29 -7.86 7.36
CA ALA A 40 -7.98 -8.12 5.94
C ALA A 40 -9.29 -8.34 5.16
N THR A 41 -10.19 -7.36 5.21
CA THR A 41 -11.54 -7.45 4.66
C THR A 41 -11.71 -6.60 3.39
N SER A 42 -12.79 -6.87 2.65
CA SER A 42 -13.18 -6.01 1.53
C SER A 42 -13.70 -4.65 2.04
N ALA A 43 -13.51 -3.59 1.24
CA ALA A 43 -14.05 -2.27 1.54
C ALA A 43 -15.56 -2.30 1.88
N GLY A 44 -15.98 -1.50 2.87
CA GLY A 44 -17.33 -1.44 3.42
C GLY A 44 -17.67 -2.52 4.46
N VAL A 45 -16.68 -3.32 4.87
CA VAL A 45 -16.83 -4.34 5.91
C VAL A 45 -16.19 -3.87 7.23
N THR A 46 -14.94 -3.44 7.19
CA THR A 46 -14.22 -3.01 8.39
C THR A 46 -14.87 -1.80 9.04
N SER A 47 -15.36 -0.84 8.26
CA SER A 47 -16.10 0.33 8.78
C SER A 47 -17.29 -0.03 9.67
N LYS A 48 -17.85 -1.24 9.50
CA LYS A 48 -18.96 -1.76 10.33
C LYS A 48 -18.49 -2.58 11.52
N LEU A 49 -17.37 -3.29 11.36
CA LEU A 49 -16.86 -4.24 12.35
C LEU A 49 -15.88 -3.59 13.34
N SER A 50 -15.22 -2.50 12.96
CA SER A 50 -14.16 -1.88 13.77
C SER A 50 -14.67 -1.05 14.94
N ARG A 51 -15.97 -0.70 14.97
CA ARG A 51 -16.54 0.15 16.00
C ARG A 51 -16.26 -0.32 17.45
N PRO A 52 -16.47 -1.59 17.85
CA PRO A 52 -16.17 -2.04 19.21
C PRO A 52 -14.72 -1.82 19.62
N TYR A 53 -13.77 -2.01 18.71
CA TYR A 53 -12.34 -1.83 18.95
C TYR A 53 -11.99 -0.35 19.14
N LEU A 54 -12.52 0.53 18.28
CA LEU A 54 -12.33 1.97 18.37
C LEU A 54 -12.88 2.55 19.68
N GLU A 55 -14.06 2.08 20.11
CA GLU A 55 -14.71 2.52 21.36
C GLU A 55 -13.97 2.02 22.62
N ASN A 56 -13.22 0.94 22.52
CA ASN A 56 -12.42 0.38 23.61
C ASN A 56 -10.91 0.66 23.48
N HIS A 57 -10.50 1.49 22.51
CA HIS A 57 -9.08 1.77 22.22
C HIS A 57 -8.23 0.50 22.06
N PHE A 58 -8.84 -0.55 21.51
CA PHE A 58 -8.15 -1.82 21.28
C PHE A 58 -7.30 -1.73 19.98
N PRO A 59 -6.06 -2.23 19.99
CA PRO A 59 -5.16 -2.13 18.85
C PRO A 59 -5.69 -2.79 17.58
N VAL A 60 -5.68 -2.02 16.47
CA VAL A 60 -6.17 -2.46 15.15
C VAL A 60 -5.17 -2.11 14.07
N ILE A 61 -4.92 -3.05 13.17
CA ILE A 61 -4.25 -2.79 11.90
C ILE A 61 -5.21 -3.17 10.77
N ASP A 62 -5.66 -2.16 10.02
CA ASP A 62 -6.69 -2.29 8.99
C ASP A 62 -6.08 -2.24 7.59
N LEU A 63 -6.10 -3.37 6.87
CA LEU A 63 -5.64 -3.47 5.49
C LEU A 63 -6.75 -3.09 4.48
N SER A 64 -7.99 -2.85 4.95
CA SER A 64 -9.06 -2.38 4.08
C SER A 64 -8.87 -0.91 3.67
N GLY A 65 -9.69 -0.43 2.75
CA GLY A 65 -9.69 0.98 2.36
C GLY A 65 -10.54 1.89 3.26
N ASP A 66 -11.23 1.32 4.26
CA ASP A 66 -12.35 1.97 4.92
C ASP A 66 -11.97 3.18 5.80
N MET A 67 -10.75 3.17 6.34
CA MET A 67 -10.27 4.19 7.28
C MET A 67 -9.07 4.99 6.75
N ARG A 68 -8.73 4.87 5.44
CA ARG A 68 -7.57 5.56 4.85
C ARG A 68 -7.81 7.03 4.56
N LEU A 69 -9.04 7.38 4.22
CA LEU A 69 -9.40 8.74 3.79
C LEU A 69 -9.95 9.55 4.96
N ASN A 70 -9.53 10.81 5.05
CA ASN A 70 -9.82 11.69 6.18
C ASN A 70 -11.27 12.20 6.23
N THR A 71 -12.06 12.04 5.15
CA THR A 71 -13.43 12.54 5.08
C THR A 71 -14.40 11.50 4.53
N GLU A 72 -15.62 11.50 5.08
CA GLU A 72 -16.72 10.67 4.62
C GLU A 72 -17.00 10.88 3.13
N SER A 73 -17.09 12.14 2.69
CA SER A 73 -17.38 12.50 1.30
C SER A 73 -16.33 11.99 0.30
N SER A 74 -15.05 11.99 0.68
CA SER A 74 -14.00 11.43 -0.16
C SER A 74 -14.15 9.92 -0.29
N TYR A 75 -14.39 9.23 0.81
CA TYR A 75 -14.59 7.79 0.78
C TYR A 75 -15.81 7.40 -0.07
N GLU A 76 -16.96 8.05 0.14
CA GLU A 76 -18.19 7.76 -0.60
C GLU A 76 -18.03 8.00 -2.10
N LYS A 77 -17.35 9.08 -2.47
CA LYS A 77 -17.06 9.41 -3.88
C LYS A 77 -16.24 8.32 -4.57
N TRP A 78 -15.21 7.79 -3.91
CA TRP A 78 -14.22 6.92 -4.55
C TRP A 78 -14.49 5.43 -4.35
N TYR A 79 -15.11 5.04 -3.23
CA TYR A 79 -15.45 3.65 -2.95
C TYR A 79 -16.90 3.30 -3.29
N HIS A 80 -17.76 4.31 -3.53
CA HIS A 80 -19.20 4.15 -3.79
C HIS A 80 -19.90 3.33 -2.70
N LYS A 81 -19.55 3.58 -1.45
CA LYS A 81 -20.06 2.90 -0.25
C LYS A 81 -20.20 3.90 0.89
N PRO A 82 -21.09 3.64 1.87
CA PRO A 82 -21.16 4.45 3.08
C PRO A 82 -19.82 4.45 3.81
N ALA A 83 -19.36 5.63 4.21
CA ALA A 83 -18.15 5.81 5.00
C ALA A 83 -18.34 5.41 6.46
N ALA A 84 -17.24 5.20 7.17
CA ALA A 84 -17.24 5.24 8.63
C ALA A 84 -17.51 6.67 9.11
N PRO A 85 -18.19 6.87 10.27
CA PRO A 85 -18.39 8.18 10.86
C PRO A 85 -17.07 8.94 11.06
N GLU A 86 -17.08 10.26 10.79
CA GLU A 86 -15.87 11.10 10.85
C GLU A 86 -15.13 10.99 12.19
N LYS A 87 -15.85 10.84 13.31
CA LYS A 87 -15.26 10.63 14.62
C LYS A 87 -14.35 9.39 14.73
N TYR A 88 -14.58 8.37 13.89
CA TYR A 88 -13.75 7.17 13.80
C TYR A 88 -12.64 7.34 12.78
N LEU A 89 -12.90 8.00 11.64
CA LEU A 89 -11.87 8.33 10.65
C LEU A 89 -10.72 9.13 11.29
N ARG A 90 -11.04 10.05 12.21
CA ARG A 90 -10.03 10.86 12.93
C ARG A 90 -9.19 10.08 13.93
N GLN A 91 -9.59 8.86 14.31
CA GLN A 91 -8.82 8.00 15.21
C GLN A 91 -7.82 7.11 14.44
N ALA A 92 -7.98 6.98 13.14
CA ALA A 92 -7.12 6.15 12.32
C ALA A 92 -5.87 6.92 11.88
N GLN A 93 -4.69 6.40 12.23
CA GLN A 93 -3.41 6.88 11.72
C GLN A 93 -3.09 6.17 10.41
N TYR A 94 -2.77 6.92 9.36
CA TYR A 94 -2.27 6.33 8.12
C TYR A 94 -0.87 5.75 8.34
N GLY A 95 -0.67 4.49 8.00
CA GLY A 95 0.52 3.73 8.37
C GLY A 95 1.47 3.49 7.19
N LEU A 96 1.96 4.55 6.49
CA LEU A 96 3.09 4.42 5.58
C LEU A 96 4.38 4.32 6.41
N ALA A 97 4.80 3.10 6.69
CA ALA A 97 5.77 2.77 7.74
C ALA A 97 7.13 3.49 7.65
N GLU A 98 7.53 3.95 6.48
CA GLU A 98 8.78 4.71 6.26
C GLU A 98 8.67 6.18 6.67
N PHE A 99 7.47 6.73 6.71
CA PHE A 99 7.24 8.18 6.93
C PHE A 99 6.39 8.49 8.15
N GLU A 100 5.53 7.56 8.56
CA GLU A 100 4.60 7.76 9.67
C GLU A 100 4.98 6.86 10.85
N SER A 101 5.12 7.44 12.02
CA SER A 101 5.25 6.65 13.25
C SER A 101 3.86 6.23 13.73
N VAL A 102 3.67 4.94 13.90
CA VAL A 102 2.44 4.37 14.45
C VAL A 102 2.61 3.89 15.90
N LYS A 103 3.73 4.23 16.53
CA LYS A 103 3.95 3.98 17.96
C LYS A 103 2.88 4.72 18.75
N ASP A 104 2.35 4.07 19.77
CA ASP A 104 1.29 4.58 20.64
C ASP A 104 -0.08 4.86 19.95
N GLN A 105 -0.23 4.45 18.67
CA GLN A 105 -1.52 4.50 17.99
C GLN A 105 -2.35 3.26 18.31
N THR A 106 -3.67 3.43 18.39
CA THR A 106 -4.59 2.30 18.59
C THR A 106 -5.26 1.83 17.33
N TYR A 107 -5.25 2.63 16.25
CA TYR A 107 -5.82 2.25 14.97
C TYR A 107 -4.92 2.70 13.83
N VAL A 108 -4.42 1.73 13.06
CA VAL A 108 -3.57 1.97 11.89
C VAL A 108 -4.31 1.60 10.61
N ALA A 109 -4.54 2.59 9.74
CA ALA A 109 -5.01 2.37 8.38
C ALA A 109 -3.80 2.05 7.49
N ASN A 110 -3.61 0.77 7.19
CA ASN A 110 -2.50 0.30 6.37
C ASN A 110 -2.67 0.72 4.90
N PRO A 111 -1.65 1.30 4.24
CA PRO A 111 -1.74 1.79 2.87
C PRO A 111 -2.19 0.76 1.84
N GLY A 112 -2.79 1.23 0.75
CA GLY A 112 -3.05 0.43 -0.43
C GLY A 112 -1.78 0.15 -1.23
N CYS A 113 -1.76 -0.95 -1.98
CA CYS A 113 -0.55 -1.42 -2.66
C CYS A 113 -0.02 -0.42 -3.71
N TYR A 114 -0.87 0.13 -4.56
CA TYR A 114 -0.46 1.18 -5.50
C TYR A 114 -0.06 2.48 -4.79
N ALA A 115 -0.74 2.83 -3.68
CA ALA A 115 -0.39 4.00 -2.90
C ALA A 115 1.00 3.85 -2.29
N THR A 116 1.32 2.69 -1.71
CA THR A 116 2.64 2.39 -1.17
C THR A 116 3.74 2.59 -2.22
N ALA A 117 3.63 1.92 -3.40
CA ALA A 117 4.63 2.04 -4.45
C ALA A 117 4.79 3.48 -4.95
N THR A 118 3.67 4.17 -5.18
CA THR A 118 3.69 5.54 -5.72
C THR A 118 4.23 6.55 -4.71
N LEU A 119 3.81 6.47 -3.46
CA LEU A 119 4.26 7.38 -2.40
C LEU A 119 5.75 7.21 -2.09
N LEU A 120 6.23 5.95 -2.00
CA LEU A 120 7.66 5.69 -1.82
C LEU A 120 8.48 6.20 -3.01
N GLY A 121 7.99 6.05 -4.24
CA GLY A 121 8.66 6.59 -5.43
C GLY A 121 8.71 8.12 -5.45
N LEU A 122 7.66 8.81 -5.00
CA LEU A 122 7.54 10.28 -5.09
C LEU A 122 8.07 11.05 -3.89
N ALA A 123 8.09 10.45 -2.70
CA ALA A 123 8.37 11.16 -1.46
C ALA A 123 9.64 12.02 -1.50
N PRO A 124 10.83 11.50 -1.95
CA PRO A 124 12.04 12.29 -1.97
C PRO A 124 11.93 13.55 -2.84
N LEU A 125 11.24 13.43 -3.97
CA LEU A 125 11.11 14.55 -4.94
C LEU A 125 10.13 15.62 -4.45
N ILE A 126 9.00 15.20 -3.87
CA ILE A 126 7.95 16.10 -3.40
C ILE A 126 8.38 16.82 -2.12
N GLN A 127 8.95 16.11 -1.14
CA GLN A 127 9.41 16.70 0.13
C GLN A 127 10.53 17.73 -0.06
N ASN A 128 11.36 17.54 -1.09
CA ASN A 128 12.46 18.46 -1.40
C ASN A 128 12.12 19.45 -2.53
N GLN A 129 10.87 19.49 -3.01
CA GLN A 129 10.40 20.40 -4.06
C GLN A 129 11.26 20.36 -5.33
N LEU A 130 11.67 19.15 -5.75
CA LEU A 130 12.58 18.95 -6.88
C LEU A 130 11.85 18.88 -8.23
N VAL A 131 10.54 18.71 -8.24
CA VAL A 131 9.71 18.54 -9.44
C VAL A 131 8.48 19.44 -9.42
N ASP A 132 7.97 19.77 -10.61
CA ASP A 132 6.65 20.39 -10.75
C ASP A 132 5.57 19.36 -10.43
N VAL A 133 4.93 19.52 -9.28
CA VAL A 133 3.89 18.61 -8.77
C VAL A 133 2.68 18.48 -9.68
N LYS A 134 2.44 19.45 -10.58
CA LYS A 134 1.34 19.43 -11.56
C LYS A 134 1.66 18.53 -12.76
N SER A 135 2.92 18.20 -12.98
CA SER A 135 3.40 17.37 -14.07
C SER A 135 3.44 15.87 -13.74
N VAL A 136 3.10 15.49 -12.51
CA VAL A 136 3.21 14.10 -12.06
C VAL A 136 2.26 13.19 -12.82
N ILE A 137 2.83 12.21 -13.51
CA ILE A 137 2.13 11.14 -14.22
C ILE A 137 2.59 9.81 -13.67
N VAL A 138 1.64 8.97 -13.27
CA VAL A 138 1.88 7.63 -12.74
C VAL A 138 1.29 6.59 -13.68
N ASP A 139 2.12 5.74 -14.25
CA ASP A 139 1.74 4.57 -15.04
C ASP A 139 2.06 3.30 -14.22
N ALA A 140 1.06 2.83 -13.47
CA ALA A 140 1.23 1.72 -12.54
C ALA A 140 0.74 0.40 -13.13
N LYS A 141 1.58 -0.63 -13.05
CA LYS A 141 1.29 -1.99 -13.51
C LYS A 141 1.15 -2.91 -12.32
N SER A 142 0.18 -3.83 -12.34
CA SER A 142 -0.04 -4.80 -11.26
C SER A 142 -0.31 -6.19 -11.77
N GLY A 143 0.21 -7.17 -11.07
CA GLY A 143 -0.20 -8.56 -11.21
C GLY A 143 -1.65 -8.80 -10.76
N THR A 144 -2.21 -9.93 -11.17
CA THR A 144 -3.62 -10.29 -11.02
C THR A 144 -4.08 -10.49 -9.58
N SER A 145 -3.17 -10.84 -8.66
CA SER A 145 -3.50 -11.01 -7.23
C SER A 145 -4.03 -9.74 -6.56
N GLY A 146 -3.72 -8.55 -7.12
CA GLY A 146 -4.25 -7.26 -6.66
C GLY A 146 -5.76 -7.10 -6.86
N ALA A 147 -6.37 -7.85 -7.76
CA ALA A 147 -7.82 -7.85 -8.00
C ALA A 147 -8.61 -8.67 -6.95
N GLY A 148 -7.92 -9.40 -6.07
CA GLY A 148 -8.52 -10.26 -5.06
C GLY A 148 -9.09 -11.58 -5.61
N LYS A 149 -9.79 -12.33 -4.75
CA LYS A 149 -10.31 -13.69 -5.07
C LYS A 149 -11.67 -13.68 -5.79
N LYS A 150 -12.32 -12.52 -5.94
CA LYS A 150 -13.62 -12.44 -6.62
C LYS A 150 -13.45 -12.73 -8.10
N LEU A 151 -14.21 -13.69 -8.62
CA LEU A 151 -14.21 -14.00 -10.05
C LEU A 151 -14.69 -12.79 -10.87
N SER A 152 -13.94 -12.47 -11.90
CA SER A 152 -14.28 -11.40 -12.84
C SER A 152 -13.81 -11.76 -14.26
N ALA A 153 -14.46 -11.21 -15.27
CA ALA A 153 -14.03 -11.41 -16.65
C ALA A 153 -12.57 -10.96 -16.86
N THR A 154 -12.17 -9.83 -16.26
CA THR A 154 -10.82 -9.25 -16.42
C THR A 154 -9.70 -10.08 -15.79
N THR A 155 -10.01 -10.99 -14.86
CA THR A 155 -9.03 -11.88 -14.21
C THR A 155 -9.18 -13.33 -14.65
N HIS A 156 -10.08 -13.59 -15.61
CA HIS A 156 -10.20 -14.91 -16.21
C HIS A 156 -8.93 -15.24 -17.00
N PHE A 157 -8.43 -16.47 -16.90
CA PHE A 157 -7.12 -16.85 -17.44
C PHE A 157 -6.95 -16.48 -18.93
N THR A 158 -7.94 -16.82 -19.77
CA THR A 158 -7.87 -16.53 -21.21
C THR A 158 -7.91 -15.05 -21.56
N GLU A 159 -8.42 -14.21 -20.67
CA GLU A 159 -8.46 -12.75 -20.86
C GLU A 159 -7.20 -12.06 -20.34
N THR A 160 -6.54 -12.67 -19.37
CA THR A 160 -5.36 -12.09 -18.71
C THR A 160 -4.06 -12.57 -19.33
N ASN A 161 -4.00 -13.87 -19.72
CA ASN A 161 -2.78 -14.45 -20.26
C ASN A 161 -2.40 -13.78 -21.58
N ASP A 162 -1.09 -13.44 -21.73
CA ASP A 162 -0.55 -12.76 -22.91
C ASP A 162 -1.23 -11.38 -23.22
N ASN A 163 -1.81 -10.72 -22.22
CA ASN A 163 -2.56 -9.49 -22.38
C ASN A 163 -2.13 -8.40 -21.38
N LEU A 164 -2.20 -7.14 -21.82
CA LEU A 164 -2.05 -5.94 -21.00
C LEU A 164 -3.37 -5.17 -21.03
N GLN A 165 -3.99 -4.94 -19.87
CA GLN A 165 -5.28 -4.29 -19.81
C GLN A 165 -5.25 -3.05 -18.92
N VAL A 166 -5.45 -1.86 -19.52
CA VAL A 166 -5.67 -0.62 -18.77
C VAL A 166 -7.06 -0.67 -18.13
N TYR A 167 -7.15 -0.32 -16.86
CA TYR A 167 -8.40 -0.23 -16.13
C TYR A 167 -8.45 1.00 -15.23
N LYS A 168 -9.64 1.54 -15.00
CA LYS A 168 -9.91 2.70 -14.13
C LYS A 168 -8.94 3.89 -14.28
N PRO A 169 -8.59 4.36 -15.50
CA PRO A 169 -7.72 5.53 -15.66
C PRO A 169 -8.35 6.73 -14.96
N ASN A 170 -7.61 7.39 -14.08
CA ASN A 170 -8.07 8.51 -13.24
C ASN A 170 -9.31 8.25 -12.37
N GLN A 171 -9.68 6.98 -12.15
CA GLN A 171 -10.86 6.57 -11.38
C GLN A 171 -10.52 5.52 -10.30
N HIS A 172 -9.25 5.27 -10.05
CA HIS A 172 -8.83 4.28 -9.08
C HIS A 172 -8.94 4.82 -7.65
N GLN A 173 -9.49 4.01 -6.74
CA GLN A 173 -9.72 4.40 -5.34
C GLN A 173 -8.45 4.74 -4.54
N HIS A 174 -7.25 4.43 -5.02
CA HIS A 174 -6.01 4.85 -4.39
C HIS A 174 -5.58 6.27 -4.76
N ILE A 175 -6.20 6.91 -5.75
CA ILE A 175 -5.87 8.29 -6.12
C ILE A 175 -6.05 9.27 -4.95
N PRO A 176 -7.23 9.34 -4.28
CA PRO A 176 -7.41 10.26 -3.17
C PRO A 176 -6.47 9.97 -2.00
N GLU A 177 -6.14 8.70 -1.76
CA GLU A 177 -5.17 8.26 -0.76
C GLU A 177 -3.77 8.82 -1.07
N ILE A 178 -3.30 8.66 -2.31
CA ILE A 178 -2.01 9.18 -2.77
C ILE A 178 -1.98 10.70 -2.67
N VAL A 179 -2.99 11.38 -3.21
CA VAL A 179 -3.06 12.85 -3.21
C VAL A 179 -3.12 13.40 -1.80
N GLN A 180 -3.87 12.76 -0.89
CA GLN A 180 -3.96 13.15 0.51
C GLN A 180 -2.58 13.13 1.20
N GLU A 181 -1.80 12.08 0.99
CA GLU A 181 -0.47 11.94 1.59
C GLU A 181 0.55 12.88 0.94
N LEU A 182 0.58 12.99 -0.39
CA LEU A 182 1.44 13.96 -1.09
C LEU A 182 1.14 15.40 -0.66
N HIS A 183 -0.15 15.74 -0.44
CA HIS A 183 -0.56 17.07 0.04
C HIS A 183 -0.06 17.40 1.45
N LYS A 184 0.24 16.40 2.29
CA LYS A 184 0.90 16.65 3.59
C LYS A 184 2.31 17.17 3.37
N TRP A 185 3.02 16.65 2.39
CA TRP A 185 4.40 16.99 2.07
C TRP A 185 4.53 18.29 1.25
N ASP A 186 3.63 18.50 0.26
CA ASP A 186 3.54 19.74 -0.52
C ASP A 186 2.08 20.13 -0.75
N LYS A 187 1.69 21.29 -0.20
CA LYS A 187 0.33 21.83 -0.29
C LYS A 187 -0.11 22.18 -1.72
N ALA A 188 0.82 22.30 -2.66
CA ALA A 188 0.51 22.52 -4.07
C ALA A 188 -0.03 21.30 -4.79
N VAL A 189 0.18 20.09 -4.24
CA VAL A 189 -0.37 18.84 -4.79
C VAL A 189 -1.89 18.81 -4.57
N SER A 190 -2.65 18.85 -5.65
CA SER A 190 -4.11 18.77 -5.63
C SER A 190 -4.66 17.60 -6.46
N SER A 191 -3.87 17.07 -7.36
CA SER A 191 -4.22 15.95 -8.25
C SER A 191 -2.97 15.31 -8.84
N ILE A 192 -3.13 14.10 -9.36
CA ILE A 192 -2.13 13.40 -10.17
C ILE A 192 -2.80 12.77 -11.39
N GLN A 193 -2.06 12.63 -12.49
CA GLN A 193 -2.47 11.74 -13.57
C GLN A 193 -2.12 10.31 -13.16
N PHE A 194 -3.11 9.42 -13.13
CA PHE A 194 -2.92 8.05 -12.63
C PHE A 194 -3.57 7.02 -13.56
N MET A 195 -2.77 6.10 -14.03
CA MET A 195 -3.19 4.99 -14.87
C MET A 195 -2.81 3.66 -14.22
N THR A 196 -3.71 2.69 -14.29
CA THR A 196 -3.46 1.33 -13.82
C THR A 196 -3.58 0.34 -14.96
N THR A 197 -2.62 -0.58 -15.05
CA THR A 197 -2.58 -1.66 -16.04
C THR A 197 -2.46 -3.00 -15.36
N LEU A 198 -3.38 -3.92 -15.68
CA LEU A 198 -3.25 -5.32 -15.29
C LEU A 198 -2.28 -6.01 -16.25
N ILE A 199 -1.30 -6.72 -15.71
CA ILE A 199 -0.29 -7.46 -16.49
C ILE A 199 -0.37 -8.97 -16.19
N PRO A 200 0.08 -9.84 -17.11
CA PRO A 200 -0.09 -11.29 -17.03
C PRO A 200 0.92 -11.95 -16.09
N VAL A 201 1.05 -11.41 -14.86
CA VAL A 201 1.83 -12.01 -13.77
C VAL A 201 0.94 -12.13 -12.53
N THR A 202 1.28 -13.03 -11.62
CA THR A 202 0.44 -13.21 -10.43
C THR A 202 0.66 -12.10 -9.41
N ARG A 203 1.91 -11.75 -9.09
CA ARG A 203 2.27 -10.82 -8.02
C ARG A 203 3.22 -9.73 -8.53
N GLY A 204 3.20 -8.62 -7.84
CA GLY A 204 4.08 -7.48 -8.04
C GLY A 204 3.36 -6.25 -8.58
N ILE A 205 3.88 -5.09 -8.19
CA ILE A 205 3.52 -3.77 -8.73
C ILE A 205 4.79 -3.09 -9.18
N MET A 206 4.73 -2.46 -10.36
CA MET A 206 5.70 -1.50 -10.85
C MET A 206 4.98 -0.18 -11.07
N SER A 207 5.37 0.83 -10.33
CA SER A 207 4.85 2.20 -10.48
C SER A 207 5.90 3.03 -11.22
N THR A 208 5.72 3.18 -12.52
CA THR A 208 6.56 4.06 -13.36
C THR A 208 6.01 5.47 -13.29
N ILE A 209 6.80 6.40 -12.78
CA ILE A 209 6.35 7.77 -12.49
C ILE A 209 7.20 8.73 -13.31
N TYR A 210 6.57 9.73 -13.91
CA TYR A 210 7.22 10.80 -14.67
C TYR A 210 6.87 12.14 -14.05
N ALA A 211 7.86 13.03 -13.96
CA ALA A 211 7.65 14.42 -13.55
C ALA A 211 8.67 15.35 -14.18
N HIS A 212 8.28 16.61 -14.44
CA HIS A 212 9.21 17.64 -14.85
C HIS A 212 10.03 18.12 -13.65
N VAL A 213 11.34 18.12 -13.83
CA VAL A 213 12.29 18.59 -12.83
C VAL A 213 12.29 20.14 -12.82
N ASN A 214 12.28 20.72 -11.64
CA ASN A 214 12.28 22.18 -11.47
C ASN A 214 13.59 22.80 -11.96
N ASP A 215 13.52 24.05 -12.40
CA ASP A 215 14.70 24.78 -12.91
C ASP A 215 15.80 24.87 -11.86
N GLY A 216 17.02 24.61 -12.30
CA GLY A 216 18.22 24.64 -11.44
C GLY A 216 18.48 23.34 -10.66
N VAL A 217 17.57 22.37 -10.69
CA VAL A 217 17.79 21.07 -10.06
C VAL A 217 18.64 20.20 -10.97
N THR A 218 19.64 19.56 -10.38
CA THR A 218 20.58 18.65 -11.06
C THR A 218 20.26 17.20 -10.80
N GLU A 219 20.72 16.28 -11.66
CA GLU A 219 20.60 14.85 -11.46
C GLU A 219 21.21 14.39 -10.13
N ALA A 220 22.35 14.96 -9.73
CA ALA A 220 22.98 14.65 -8.45
C ALA A 220 22.08 15.02 -7.26
N GLN A 221 21.32 16.11 -7.34
CA GLN A 221 20.36 16.48 -6.29
C GLN A 221 19.18 15.53 -6.24
N LEU A 222 18.71 15.03 -7.40
CA LEU A 222 17.67 14.01 -7.44
C LEU A 222 18.16 12.73 -6.73
N SER A 223 19.30 12.16 -7.11
CA SER A 223 19.87 10.97 -6.47
C SER A 223 20.13 11.18 -4.96
N GLN A 224 20.70 12.32 -4.60
CA GLN A 224 20.98 12.63 -3.19
C GLN A 224 19.71 12.67 -2.32
N ALA A 225 18.57 13.13 -2.88
CA ALA A 225 17.32 13.14 -2.16
C ALA A 225 16.84 11.72 -1.80
N TYR A 226 17.02 10.74 -2.70
CA TYR A 226 16.70 9.34 -2.42
C TYR A 226 17.64 8.74 -1.38
N HIS A 227 18.95 8.95 -1.48
CA HIS A 227 19.92 8.49 -0.48
C HIS A 227 19.60 9.06 0.90
N ASN A 228 19.36 10.37 1.00
CA ASN A 228 19.03 11.02 2.28
C ASN A 228 17.74 10.43 2.90
N THR A 229 16.79 10.01 2.07
CA THR A 229 15.49 9.51 2.53
C THR A 229 15.56 8.03 2.90
N TYR A 230 16.29 7.21 2.13
CA TYR A 230 16.14 5.76 2.18
C TYR A 230 17.33 4.95 2.70
N ASP A 231 18.57 5.49 2.74
CA ASP A 231 19.75 4.71 3.16
C ASP A 231 19.63 4.09 4.56
N GLN A 232 18.77 4.64 5.41
CA GLN A 232 18.51 4.11 6.76
C GLN A 232 17.16 3.36 6.88
N LYS A 233 16.44 3.14 5.76
CA LYS A 233 15.15 2.43 5.78
C LYS A 233 15.36 0.96 5.40
N PRO A 234 15.01 0.01 6.27
CA PRO A 234 15.40 -1.39 6.09
C PRO A 234 14.74 -2.09 4.90
N PHE A 235 13.66 -1.53 4.35
CA PHE A 235 12.89 -2.15 3.27
C PHE A 235 12.77 -1.29 2.01
N VAL A 236 13.45 -0.15 1.94
CA VAL A 236 13.45 0.67 0.72
C VAL A 236 14.88 0.82 0.23
N HIS A 237 15.13 0.36 -0.99
CA HIS A 237 16.45 0.38 -1.60
C HIS A 237 16.44 1.30 -2.82
N PHE A 238 17.30 2.31 -2.82
CA PHE A 238 17.53 3.13 -3.99
C PHE A 238 18.64 2.50 -4.83
N THR A 239 18.32 2.10 -6.06
CA THR A 239 19.22 1.39 -6.98
C THR A 239 19.86 2.32 -8.02
N GLU A 240 19.75 3.62 -7.80
CA GLU A 240 20.25 4.67 -8.69
C GLU A 240 19.70 4.52 -10.12
N THR A 241 20.58 4.37 -11.11
CA THR A 241 20.21 4.20 -12.52
C THR A 241 19.94 2.74 -12.91
N ASP A 242 20.15 1.78 -12.03
CA ASP A 242 19.80 0.38 -12.25
C ASP A 242 18.30 0.18 -11.98
N LEU A 243 17.50 0.15 -13.04
CA LEU A 243 16.05 0.10 -12.92
C LEU A 243 15.57 -1.27 -12.40
N PRO A 244 14.81 -1.30 -11.31
CA PRO A 244 14.40 -2.54 -10.68
C PRO A 244 13.32 -3.28 -11.49
N THR A 245 13.21 -4.59 -11.26
CA THR A 245 12.18 -5.43 -11.86
C THR A 245 11.27 -6.06 -10.81
N ILE A 246 10.03 -6.41 -11.20
CA ILE A 246 9.07 -7.08 -10.31
C ILE A 246 9.66 -8.35 -9.69
N LYS A 247 10.45 -9.13 -10.44
CA LYS A 247 11.03 -10.38 -9.93
C LYS A 247 12.00 -10.17 -8.77
N GLN A 248 12.67 -9.02 -8.67
CA GLN A 248 13.61 -8.72 -7.59
C GLN A 248 12.95 -8.58 -6.23
N VAL A 249 11.68 -8.17 -6.19
CA VAL A 249 10.98 -7.86 -4.94
C VAL A 249 9.86 -8.86 -4.59
N VAL A 250 9.37 -9.65 -5.53
CA VAL A 250 8.30 -10.64 -5.27
C VAL A 250 8.74 -11.64 -4.22
N GLY A 251 7.90 -11.84 -3.21
CA GLY A 251 8.19 -12.69 -2.03
C GLY A 251 8.94 -11.96 -0.91
N THR A 252 9.22 -10.66 -1.03
CA THR A 252 9.90 -9.86 0.00
C THR A 252 9.04 -8.69 0.47
N ASN A 253 9.44 -8.05 1.58
CA ASN A 253 8.86 -6.78 2.03
C ASN A 253 9.61 -5.56 1.46
N ASN A 254 10.42 -5.73 0.43
CA ASN A 254 11.22 -4.67 -0.14
C ASN A 254 10.42 -3.79 -1.11
N CYS A 255 10.84 -2.53 -1.20
CA CYS A 255 10.54 -1.61 -2.27
C CYS A 255 11.89 -1.20 -2.90
N ASP A 256 12.10 -1.56 -4.15
CA ASP A 256 13.28 -1.15 -4.89
C ASP A 256 12.92 0.00 -5.82
N ILE A 257 13.75 1.05 -5.85
CA ILE A 257 13.47 2.30 -6.57
C ILE A 257 14.67 2.65 -7.44
N GLY A 258 14.44 2.80 -8.73
CA GLY A 258 15.41 3.32 -9.69
C GLY A 258 14.98 4.65 -10.31
N LEU A 259 15.95 5.42 -10.82
CA LEU A 259 15.73 6.73 -11.39
C LEU A 259 16.48 6.87 -12.72
N ALA A 260 15.82 7.50 -13.71
CA ALA A 260 16.45 7.94 -14.94
C ALA A 260 16.06 9.39 -15.24
N TYR A 261 17.04 10.26 -15.43
CA TYR A 261 16.82 11.67 -15.76
C TYR A 261 17.20 11.93 -17.22
N ASN A 262 16.30 12.61 -17.94
CA ASN A 262 16.58 13.10 -19.29
C ASN A 262 16.80 14.63 -19.24
N PRO A 263 18.05 15.11 -19.39
CA PRO A 263 18.36 16.54 -19.30
C PRO A 263 17.78 17.37 -20.47
N ASP A 264 17.55 16.74 -21.63
CA ASP A 264 17.02 17.44 -22.81
C ASP A 264 15.53 17.79 -22.63
N THR A 265 14.76 16.88 -22.02
CA THR A 265 13.32 17.08 -21.74
C THR A 265 13.06 17.62 -20.34
N LYS A 266 14.07 17.62 -19.47
CA LYS A 266 13.95 17.89 -18.03
C LYS A 266 12.92 16.99 -17.33
N VAL A 267 12.73 15.76 -17.80
CA VAL A 267 11.84 14.78 -17.20
C VAL A 267 12.65 13.76 -16.41
N VAL A 268 12.25 13.53 -15.16
CA VAL A 268 12.71 12.40 -14.38
C VAL A 268 11.67 11.27 -14.47
N MET A 269 12.16 10.06 -14.69
CA MET A 269 11.40 8.81 -14.58
C MET A 269 11.85 8.10 -13.30
N ILE A 270 10.91 7.61 -12.53
CA ILE A 270 11.14 6.79 -11.35
C ILE A 270 10.40 5.47 -11.55
N ASP A 271 11.08 4.35 -11.33
CA ASP A 271 10.45 3.04 -11.19
C ASP A 271 10.49 2.63 -9.71
N SER A 272 9.31 2.47 -9.12
CA SER A 272 9.13 1.97 -7.75
C SER A 272 8.43 0.62 -7.79
N VAL A 273 9.11 -0.42 -7.30
CA VAL A 273 8.68 -1.81 -7.48
C VAL A 273 8.51 -2.50 -6.14
N ILE A 274 7.37 -3.15 -5.95
CA ILE A 274 7.03 -3.87 -4.70
C ILE A 274 6.34 -5.21 -4.99
N ASP A 275 6.32 -6.10 -4.00
CA ASP A 275 5.32 -7.16 -3.94
C ASP A 275 4.01 -6.58 -3.41
N ASN A 276 2.95 -6.63 -4.23
CA ASN A 276 1.65 -6.05 -3.89
C ASN A 276 0.94 -6.72 -2.70
N MET A 277 1.31 -7.97 -2.37
CA MET A 277 0.73 -8.73 -1.25
C MET A 277 1.57 -8.62 0.03
N LEU A 278 2.85 -8.25 -0.08
CA LEU A 278 3.76 -8.07 1.07
C LEU A 278 3.95 -6.58 1.37
N LYS A 279 4.93 -5.91 0.77
CA LYS A 279 5.13 -4.47 1.00
C LYS A 279 3.89 -3.64 0.67
N GLY A 280 3.11 -4.05 -0.31
CA GLY A 280 1.84 -3.42 -0.67
C GLY A 280 0.65 -3.76 0.25
N ALA A 281 0.78 -4.73 1.17
CA ALA A 281 -0.32 -5.19 2.01
C ALA A 281 0.14 -5.79 3.34
N ALA A 282 0.22 -7.13 3.44
CA ALA A 282 0.43 -7.85 4.68
C ALA A 282 1.81 -7.59 5.30
N GLY A 283 2.86 -7.49 4.51
CA GLY A 283 4.20 -7.20 5.02
C GLY A 283 4.31 -5.82 5.66
N GLN A 284 3.72 -4.79 5.04
CA GLN A 284 3.63 -3.46 5.64
C GLN A 284 2.76 -3.45 6.91
N ALA A 285 1.70 -4.24 6.94
CA ALA A 285 0.87 -4.38 8.14
C ALA A 285 1.66 -4.99 9.31
N VAL A 286 2.51 -6.00 9.05
CA VAL A 286 3.44 -6.55 10.06
C VAL A 286 4.52 -5.52 10.45
N GLN A 287 5.03 -4.73 9.50
CA GLN A 287 5.97 -3.65 9.81
C GLN A 287 5.32 -2.58 10.71
N ASN A 288 4.07 -2.22 10.46
CA ASN A 288 3.29 -1.33 11.32
C ASN A 288 3.02 -1.95 12.70
N PHE A 289 2.71 -3.25 12.76
CA PHE A 289 2.61 -3.98 14.02
C PHE A 289 3.91 -3.91 14.82
N ASN A 290 5.04 -4.15 14.18
CA ASN A 290 6.34 -4.08 14.83
C ASN A 290 6.62 -2.68 15.42
N GLN A 291 6.26 -1.60 14.71
CA GLN A 291 6.37 -0.24 15.22
C GLN A 291 5.39 0.04 16.37
N MET A 292 4.14 -0.42 16.26
CA MET A 292 3.10 -0.21 17.26
C MET A 292 3.47 -0.83 18.60
N PHE A 293 4.08 -2.01 18.59
CA PHE A 293 4.46 -2.78 19.78
C PHE A 293 5.96 -2.70 20.13
N ASP A 294 6.67 -1.74 19.55
CA ASP A 294 8.09 -1.46 19.84
C ASP A 294 9.03 -2.66 19.54
N TYR A 295 8.68 -3.48 18.54
CA TYR A 295 9.57 -4.51 18.01
C TYR A 295 10.50 -3.93 16.94
N GLU A 296 11.59 -4.64 16.64
CA GLU A 296 12.43 -4.31 15.47
C GLU A 296 11.58 -4.35 14.20
N GLN A 297 11.62 -3.31 13.38
CA GLN A 297 10.77 -3.21 12.17
C GLN A 297 10.91 -4.41 11.22
N THR A 298 12.07 -5.05 11.22
CA THR A 298 12.36 -6.21 10.38
C THR A 298 11.94 -7.56 10.97
N ALA A 299 11.42 -7.59 12.20
CA ALA A 299 11.03 -8.84 12.86
C ALA A 299 9.95 -9.58 12.04
N GLY A 300 10.20 -10.86 11.74
CA GLY A 300 9.33 -11.69 10.90
C GLY A 300 9.30 -11.34 9.41
N LEU A 301 10.03 -10.30 8.95
CA LEU A 301 9.97 -9.78 7.57
C LEU A 301 11.26 -9.96 6.77
N LYS A 302 12.29 -10.63 7.32
CA LYS A 302 13.53 -10.98 6.60
C LYS A 302 13.29 -12.11 5.60
N LEU A 303 12.35 -11.89 4.70
CA LEU A 303 11.95 -12.82 3.65
C LEU A 303 12.97 -12.80 2.51
N LYS A 304 13.13 -13.95 1.85
CA LYS A 304 14.01 -14.07 0.71
C LYS A 304 13.20 -14.14 -0.58
N GLN A 305 13.72 -13.50 -1.62
CA GLN A 305 13.22 -13.61 -2.98
C GLN A 305 13.11 -15.08 -3.39
N MET A 306 12.01 -15.46 -4.00
CA MET A 306 11.88 -16.76 -4.65
C MET A 306 12.53 -16.67 -6.04
N LEU A 307 13.74 -17.20 -6.15
CA LEU A 307 14.42 -17.37 -7.44
C LEU A 307 13.77 -18.53 -8.20
N VAL A 308 13.16 -18.24 -9.34
CA VAL A 308 12.69 -19.24 -10.31
C VAL A 308 13.36 -18.96 -11.63
#